data_2d2f83d45d9797d2df980bb577eece0c
#
_entry.id   2d2f83d45d9797d2df980bb577eece0c
#
_cell.length_a   1.000
_cell.length_b   1.000
_cell.length_c   1.000
_cell.angle_alpha   90.00
_cell.angle_beta   90.00
_cell.angle_gamma   90.00
#
_symmetry.space_group_name_H-M   'P 1'
#
loop_
_entity.id
_entity.type
_entity.pdbx_description
1 polymer ?
#
loop_
_entity_poly.entity_id
_entity_poly.type
_entity_poly.pdbx_seq_one_letter_code
_entity_poly.pdbx_strand_id
1 'polypeptide(L)'
;MNTALYWAASFALVCFALGMVFAAIRLLRGPTAQDRVLALDTLYINGMLVMLVFGIRSGASLYFDIALLIALFGFVGSTAMARFLLRGEVIEP
;
A
#
# COMPACT_ATOMS: atom_id res chain seq x y z
N MET A 1 -9.82 14.12 19.57
CA MET A 1 -10.36 13.99 18.19
C MET A 1 -11.88 14.07 18.30
N ASN A 2 -12.51 14.87 17.45
CA ASN A 2 -13.94 15.01 17.51
C ASN A 2 -14.66 13.82 16.85
N THR A 3 -15.97 13.73 17.06
CA THR A 3 -16.75 12.60 16.56
C THR A 3 -16.75 12.51 15.03
N ALA A 4 -16.81 13.66 14.35
CA ALA A 4 -16.80 13.68 12.89
C ALA A 4 -15.50 13.13 12.32
N LEU A 5 -14.37 13.50 12.91
CA LEU A 5 -13.08 12.99 12.48
C LEU A 5 -12.95 11.50 12.76
N TYR A 6 -13.47 11.05 13.90
CA TYR A 6 -13.44 9.62 14.23
C TYR A 6 -14.18 8.78 13.20
N TRP A 7 -15.38 9.22 12.83
CA TRP A 7 -16.17 8.50 11.84
C TRP A 7 -15.54 8.55 10.46
N ALA A 8 -14.96 9.69 10.09
CA ALA A 8 -14.29 9.83 8.81
C ALA A 8 -13.07 8.91 8.73
N ALA A 9 -12.30 8.84 9.81
CA ALA A 9 -11.14 7.94 9.87
C ALA A 9 -11.57 6.48 9.78
N SER A 10 -12.64 6.10 10.45
CA SER A 10 -13.16 4.74 10.39
C SER A 10 -13.60 4.37 8.98
N PHE A 11 -14.29 5.27 8.30
CA PHE A 11 -14.71 5.06 6.92
C PHE A 11 -13.50 4.91 6.00
N ALA A 12 -12.50 5.77 6.18
CA ALA A 12 -11.27 5.70 5.37
C ALA A 12 -10.55 4.37 5.57
N LEU A 13 -10.48 3.88 6.81
CA LEU A 13 -9.86 2.59 7.10
C LEU A 13 -10.54 1.45 6.36
N VAL A 14 -11.88 1.45 6.35
CA VAL A 14 -12.64 0.42 5.63
C VAL A 14 -12.34 0.50 4.14
N CYS A 15 -12.32 1.69 3.57
CA CYS A 15 -12.04 1.87 2.15
C CYS A 15 -10.64 1.40 1.79
N PHE A 16 -9.64 1.77 2.58
CA PHE A 16 -8.26 1.35 2.32
C PHE A 16 -8.09 -0.15 2.50
N ALA A 17 -8.77 -0.74 3.48
CA ALA A 17 -8.72 -2.18 3.69
C ALA A 17 -9.30 -2.93 2.48
N LEU A 18 -10.42 -2.45 1.94
CA LEU A 18 -10.99 -3.04 0.73
C LEU A 18 -10.03 -2.88 -0.45
N GLY A 19 -9.38 -1.73 -0.58
CA GLY A 19 -8.37 -1.51 -1.61
C GLY A 19 -7.23 -2.50 -1.50
N MET A 20 -6.79 -2.80 -0.28
CA MET A 20 -5.74 -3.79 -0.05
C MET A 20 -6.18 -5.19 -0.46
N VAL A 21 -7.43 -5.55 -0.16
CA VAL A 21 -7.97 -6.86 -0.56
C VAL A 21 -7.99 -6.99 -2.08
N PHE A 22 -8.48 -5.96 -2.78
CA PHE A 22 -8.50 -5.98 -4.24
C PHE A 22 -7.10 -6.02 -4.82
N ALA A 23 -6.19 -5.26 -4.25
CA ALA A 23 -4.80 -5.27 -4.70
C ALA A 23 -4.15 -6.64 -4.49
N ALA A 24 -4.44 -7.29 -3.37
CA ALA A 24 -3.93 -8.63 -3.09
C ALA A 24 -4.47 -9.65 -4.09
N ILE A 25 -5.76 -9.56 -4.40
CA ILE A 25 -6.37 -10.44 -5.41
C ILE A 25 -5.69 -10.23 -6.76
N ARG A 26 -5.47 -8.97 -7.15
CA ARG A 26 -4.80 -8.65 -8.41
C ARG A 26 -3.37 -9.18 -8.43
N LEU A 27 -2.68 -9.07 -7.30
CA LEU A 27 -1.32 -9.58 -7.18
C LEU A 27 -1.26 -11.08 -7.46
N LEU A 28 -2.23 -11.82 -6.92
CA LEU A 28 -2.27 -13.27 -7.10
C LEU A 28 -2.74 -13.69 -8.48
N ARG A 29 -3.59 -12.89 -9.11
CA ARG A 29 -4.21 -13.22 -10.39
C ARG A 29 -3.63 -12.48 -11.58
N GLY A 30 -2.73 -11.55 -11.35
CA GLY A 30 -2.18 -10.74 -12.43
C GLY A 30 -1.56 -11.62 -13.52
N PRO A 31 -1.95 -11.43 -14.79
CA PRO A 31 -1.45 -12.27 -15.87
C PRO A 31 0.00 -11.97 -16.24
N THR A 32 0.48 -10.77 -15.98
CA THR A 32 1.86 -10.39 -16.32
C THR A 32 2.59 -9.92 -15.09
N ALA A 33 3.93 -9.87 -15.19
CA ALA A 33 4.75 -9.32 -14.13
C ALA A 33 4.44 -7.85 -13.88
N GLN A 34 4.12 -7.11 -14.94
CA GLN A 34 3.77 -5.69 -14.80
C GLN A 34 2.50 -5.51 -13.96
N ASP A 35 1.47 -6.33 -14.19
CA ASP A 35 0.25 -6.26 -13.40
C ASP A 35 0.52 -6.56 -11.93
N ARG A 36 1.37 -7.53 -11.65
CA ARG A 36 1.73 -7.89 -10.28
C ARG A 36 2.51 -6.79 -9.59
N VAL A 37 3.43 -6.14 -10.29
CA VAL A 37 4.20 -5.04 -9.74
C VAL A 37 3.29 -3.86 -9.41
N LEU A 38 2.36 -3.52 -10.29
CA LEU A 38 1.41 -2.46 -10.04
C LEU A 38 0.52 -2.78 -8.84
N ALA A 39 0.07 -4.02 -8.73
CA ALA A 39 -0.75 -4.44 -7.59
C ALA A 39 0.02 -4.35 -6.28
N LEU A 40 1.28 -4.75 -6.30
CA LEU A 40 2.14 -4.68 -5.12
C LEU A 40 2.36 -3.23 -4.69
N ASP A 41 2.58 -2.34 -5.66
CA ASP A 41 2.75 -0.91 -5.40
C ASP A 41 1.48 -0.33 -4.76
N THR A 42 0.31 -0.68 -5.29
CA THR A 42 -0.97 -0.26 -4.73
C THR A 42 -1.12 -0.77 -3.29
N LEU A 43 -0.69 -1.99 -3.03
CA LEU A 43 -0.75 -2.58 -1.71
C LEU A 43 0.11 -1.79 -0.71
N TYR A 44 1.32 -1.41 -1.11
CA TYR A 44 2.19 -0.57 -0.27
C TYR A 44 1.56 0.78 0.03
N ILE A 45 0.99 1.43 -0.97
CA ILE A 45 0.36 2.74 -0.79
C ILE A 45 -0.82 2.63 0.17
N ASN A 46 -1.68 1.63 -0.02
CA ASN A 46 -2.81 1.44 0.88
C ASN A 46 -2.37 1.10 2.29
N GLY A 47 -1.33 0.30 2.44
CA GLY A 47 -0.78 -0.03 3.75
C GLY A 47 -0.26 1.21 4.48
N MET A 48 0.46 2.07 3.76
CA MET A 48 0.94 3.33 4.31
C MET A 48 -0.24 4.20 4.75
N LEU A 49 -1.26 4.32 3.91
CA LEU A 49 -2.42 5.15 4.23
C LEU A 49 -3.19 4.60 5.42
N VAL A 50 -3.31 3.28 5.55
CA VAL A 50 -3.93 2.65 6.71
C VAL A 50 -3.18 3.03 7.98
N MET A 51 -1.86 2.98 7.96
CA MET A 51 -1.06 3.32 9.12
C MET A 51 -1.17 4.81 9.46
N LEU A 52 -1.21 5.68 8.45
CA LEU A 52 -1.40 7.11 8.69
C LEU A 52 -2.74 7.39 9.35
N VAL A 53 -3.81 6.73 8.87
CA VAL A 53 -5.14 6.94 9.46
C VAL A 53 -5.19 6.39 10.88
N PHE A 54 -4.57 5.27 11.16
CA PHE A 54 -4.46 4.76 12.53
C PHE A 54 -3.71 5.75 13.42
N GLY A 55 -2.67 6.39 12.91
CA GLY A 55 -1.94 7.40 13.64
C GLY A 55 -2.81 8.60 14.00
N ILE A 56 -3.60 9.07 13.04
CA ILE A 56 -4.53 10.16 13.27
C ILE A 56 -5.59 9.77 14.30
N ARG A 57 -6.13 8.57 14.16
CA ARG A 57 -7.22 8.10 14.99
C ARG A 57 -6.80 7.83 16.43
N SER A 58 -5.62 7.28 16.63
CA SER A 58 -5.13 6.92 17.95
C SER A 58 -4.26 8.00 18.59
N GLY A 59 -3.74 8.92 17.79
CA GLY A 59 -2.85 9.96 18.26
C GLY A 59 -1.43 9.49 18.60
N ALA A 60 -1.09 8.26 18.21
CA ALA A 60 0.22 7.69 18.49
C ALA A 60 1.19 7.98 17.33
N SER A 61 2.35 8.55 17.64
CA SER A 61 3.35 8.86 16.63
C SER A 61 4.01 7.62 16.04
N LEU A 62 3.94 6.49 16.75
CA LEU A 62 4.51 5.24 16.26
C LEU A 62 3.96 4.84 14.88
N TYR A 63 2.67 5.05 14.66
CA TYR A 63 2.05 4.71 13.39
C TYR A 63 2.59 5.55 12.24
N PHE A 64 2.97 6.80 12.51
CA PHE A 64 3.60 7.63 11.49
C PHE A 64 4.98 7.10 11.13
N ASP A 65 5.74 6.63 12.11
CA ASP A 65 7.04 6.03 11.85
C ASP A 65 6.91 4.77 11.00
N ILE A 66 5.94 3.92 11.32
CA ILE A 66 5.69 2.71 10.54
C ILE A 66 5.28 3.07 9.11
N ALA A 67 4.41 4.07 8.95
CA ALA A 67 3.98 4.52 7.63
C ALA A 67 5.16 5.02 6.80
N LEU A 68 6.07 5.75 7.45
CA LEU A 68 7.26 6.25 6.77
C LEU A 68 8.15 5.10 6.30
N LEU A 69 8.33 4.08 7.14
CA LEU A 69 9.10 2.91 6.76
C LEU A 69 8.46 2.16 5.59
N ILE A 70 7.14 2.01 5.62
CA ILE A 70 6.42 1.36 4.51
C ILE A 70 6.61 2.15 3.22
N ALA A 71 6.49 3.48 3.30
CA ALA A 71 6.68 4.34 2.13
C ALA A 71 8.09 4.19 1.56
N LEU A 72 9.08 4.17 2.44
CA LEU A 72 10.48 4.06 2.02
C LEU A 72 10.76 2.71 1.36
N PHE A 73 10.35 1.62 1.99
CA PHE A 73 10.54 0.29 1.43
C PHE A 73 9.73 0.10 0.16
N GLY A 74 8.51 0.64 0.11
CA GLY A 74 7.68 0.56 -1.09
C GLY A 74 8.33 1.30 -2.25
N PHE A 75 8.89 2.47 -2.00
CA PHE A 75 9.58 3.25 -3.03
C PHE A 75 10.76 2.48 -3.59
N VAL A 76 11.61 1.96 -2.72
CA VAL A 76 12.80 1.21 -3.14
C VAL A 76 12.39 -0.05 -3.89
N GLY A 77 11.42 -0.79 -3.36
CA GLY A 77 10.94 -2.01 -4.00
C GLY A 77 10.33 -1.76 -5.37
N SER A 78 9.48 -0.74 -5.49
CA SER A 78 8.85 -0.39 -6.76
C SER A 78 9.88 0.04 -7.79
N THR A 79 10.87 0.83 -7.37
CA THR A 79 11.94 1.26 -8.26
C THR A 79 12.75 0.07 -8.76
N ALA A 80 13.11 -0.84 -7.86
CA ALA A 80 13.89 -2.02 -8.23
C ALA A 80 13.12 -2.89 -9.22
N MET A 81 11.82 -3.13 -8.96
CA MET A 81 11.00 -3.94 -9.84
C MET A 81 10.80 -3.29 -11.19
N ALA A 82 10.62 -1.97 -11.22
CA ALA A 82 10.50 -1.25 -12.48
C ALA A 82 11.76 -1.40 -13.33
N ARG A 83 12.93 -1.38 -12.71
CA ARG A 83 14.19 -1.58 -13.43
C ARG A 83 14.28 -2.99 -14.00
N PHE A 84 13.87 -3.99 -13.25
CA PHE A 84 13.85 -5.35 -13.76
C PHE A 84 12.94 -5.48 -14.98
N LEU A 85 11.77 -4.85 -14.92
CA LEU A 85 10.83 -4.88 -16.04
C LEU A 85 11.41 -4.20 -17.29
N LEU A 86 12.10 -3.07 -17.09
CA LEU A 86 12.73 -2.36 -18.20
C LEU A 86 13.85 -3.18 -18.86
N ARG A 87 14.58 -3.94 -18.05
CA ARG A 87 15.66 -4.78 -18.55
C ARG A 87 15.17 -6.08 -19.16
N GLY A 88 13.91 -6.43 -18.92
CA GLY A 88 13.38 -7.70 -19.35
C GLY A 88 13.95 -8.88 -18.60
N GLU A 89 14.48 -8.66 -17.41
CA GLU A 89 15.09 -9.72 -16.60
C GLU A 89 14.08 -10.49 -15.78
N VAL A 90 12.86 -9.97 -15.65
CA VAL A 90 11.79 -10.66 -14.95
C VAL A 90 11.28 -11.77 -15.84
N ILE A 91 11.31 -13.00 -15.31
CA ILE A 91 10.84 -14.15 -16.05
C ILE A 91 9.32 -14.17 -16.02
N GLU A 92 8.72 -14.18 -17.18
CA GLU A 92 7.29 -14.30 -17.33
C GLU A 92 6.94 -15.64 -17.94
N PRO A 93 6.01 -16.36 -17.32
CA PRO A 93 5.56 -17.64 -17.88
C PRO A 93 4.84 -17.48 -19.19
#